data_1d230a93b9d8033e0de0b37bbfb1ff68
#
_entry.id   1d230a93b9d8033e0de0b37bbfb1ff68
#
_cell.length_a   1.000
_cell.length_b   1.000
_cell.length_c   1.000
_cell.angle_alpha   90.00
_cell.angle_beta   90.00
_cell.angle_gamma   90.00
#
_symmetry.space_group_name_H-M   'P 1'
#
loop_
_entity.id
_entity.type
_entity.pdbx_description
1 polymer ?
#
loop_
_entity_poly.entity_id
_entity_poly.type
_entity_poly.pdbx_seq_one_letter_code
_entity_poly.pdbx_strand_id
1 'polypeptide(L)'
;MQHEWQDISSVPEKPGVYAWYYRPEITNSDLDRIITKVASLTDKKDRSRAVAVVTEFLDSFLFNSFRESSYRVAVKGALKPQYEGSLKHVSQISTSLAERLAAAPERFRKIKEVVEASAPEFTSPLYIGMSSNLRRRLSNHRRLIEKYRLRNDMTSSLDLKEENASRDKNFAMQVVRRKMAPTRLFVVTHVIECDEQEYKDVENILNRINYPLLGRN
;
A
#
# COMPACT_ATOMS: atom_id res chain seq x y z
N MET A 1 -6.12 -6.81 -17.63
CA MET A 1 -5.29 -8.00 -17.35
C MET A 1 -4.49 -7.77 -16.07
N GLN A 2 -4.32 -8.81 -15.22
CA GLN A 2 -3.48 -8.76 -14.02
C GLN A 2 -2.12 -9.40 -14.31
N HIS A 3 -1.05 -8.78 -13.79
CA HIS A 3 0.32 -9.28 -13.89
C HIS A 3 0.99 -9.22 -12.52
N GLU A 4 1.60 -10.32 -12.10
CA GLU A 4 2.38 -10.38 -10.88
C GLU A 4 3.74 -9.68 -11.07
N TRP A 5 4.43 -9.42 -9.97
CA TRP A 5 5.74 -8.74 -10.00
C TRP A 5 6.77 -9.40 -10.94
N GLN A 6 6.83 -10.73 -10.92
CA GLN A 6 7.74 -11.50 -11.78
C GLN A 6 7.34 -11.45 -13.25
N ASP A 7 6.06 -11.24 -13.54
CA ASP A 7 5.50 -11.33 -14.90
C ASP A 7 5.41 -9.98 -15.62
N ILE A 8 6.08 -8.94 -15.11
CA ILE A 8 6.10 -7.60 -15.75
C ILE A 8 6.62 -7.65 -17.19
N SER A 9 7.50 -8.58 -17.51
CA SER A 9 7.99 -8.80 -18.87
C SER A 9 6.90 -9.28 -19.85
N SER A 10 5.81 -9.89 -19.36
CA SER A 10 4.69 -10.35 -20.17
C SER A 10 3.66 -9.26 -20.51
N VAL A 11 3.78 -8.08 -19.89
CA VAL A 11 2.90 -6.93 -20.15
C VAL A 11 3.04 -6.52 -21.63
N PRO A 12 1.93 -6.19 -22.32
CA PRO A 12 2.00 -5.80 -23.74
C PRO A 12 2.74 -4.47 -23.94
N GLU A 13 3.48 -4.36 -25.04
CA GLU A 13 4.12 -3.13 -25.47
C GLU A 13 3.13 -2.22 -26.21
N LYS A 14 2.02 -1.96 -25.59
CA LYS A 14 0.91 -1.16 -26.11
C LYS A 14 0.62 0.01 -25.19
N PRO A 15 -0.02 1.06 -25.71
CA PRO A 15 -0.53 2.14 -24.88
C PRO A 15 -1.67 1.66 -23.95
N GLY A 16 -1.80 2.31 -22.81
CA GLY A 16 -2.87 1.98 -21.86
C GLY A 16 -2.71 2.59 -20.49
N VAL A 17 -3.67 2.25 -19.64
CA VAL A 17 -3.71 2.55 -18.21
C VAL A 17 -3.24 1.38 -17.38
N TYR A 18 -2.68 1.67 -16.22
CA TYR A 18 -2.29 0.66 -15.26
C TYR A 18 -2.53 1.13 -13.83
N ALA A 19 -2.78 0.17 -12.94
CA ALA A 19 -2.89 0.43 -11.52
C ALA A 19 -2.07 -0.59 -10.73
N TRP A 20 -1.22 -0.10 -9.81
CA TRP A 20 -0.47 -0.92 -8.89
C TRP A 20 -1.28 -1.19 -7.64
N TYR A 21 -1.20 -2.44 -7.15
CA TYR A 21 -1.84 -2.93 -5.93
C TYR A 21 -0.82 -3.66 -5.06
N TYR A 22 -1.19 -3.88 -3.82
CA TYR A 22 -0.39 -4.62 -2.84
C TYR A 22 -1.25 -5.62 -2.08
N ARG A 23 -0.75 -6.84 -1.95
CA ARG A 23 -1.31 -7.84 -1.03
C ARG A 23 -0.50 -7.83 0.25
N PRO A 24 -1.11 -7.59 1.44
CA PRO A 24 -0.40 -7.67 2.70
C PRO A 24 0.35 -9.01 2.83
N GLU A 25 1.56 -8.95 3.35
CA GLU A 25 2.38 -10.14 3.54
C GLU A 25 2.10 -10.72 4.93
N ILE A 26 1.28 -11.74 4.98
CA ILE A 26 1.02 -12.53 6.19
C ILE A 26 1.41 -13.96 5.88
N THR A 27 2.51 -14.44 6.48
CA THR A 27 2.96 -15.81 6.29
C THR A 27 2.15 -16.77 7.16
N ASN A 28 2.16 -18.08 6.83
CA ASN A 28 1.54 -19.08 7.68
C ASN A 28 2.21 -19.12 9.06
N SER A 29 3.52 -18.90 9.13
CA SER A 29 4.25 -18.79 10.40
C SER A 29 3.78 -17.62 11.26
N ASP A 30 3.47 -16.46 10.64
CA ASP A 30 2.90 -15.32 11.36
C ASP A 30 1.51 -15.66 11.93
N LEU A 31 0.68 -16.37 11.14
CA LEU A 31 -0.62 -16.83 11.59
C LEU A 31 -0.51 -17.81 12.74
N ASP A 32 0.34 -18.81 12.63
CA ASP A 32 0.54 -19.81 13.68
C ASP A 32 1.01 -19.15 14.97
N ARG A 33 1.94 -18.23 14.87
CA ARG A 33 2.47 -17.45 16.00
C ARG A 33 1.38 -16.62 16.70
N ILE A 34 0.57 -15.87 15.94
CA ILE A 34 -0.48 -15.04 16.53
C ILE A 34 -1.59 -15.89 17.14
N ILE A 35 -2.04 -16.95 16.46
CA ILE A 35 -3.08 -17.84 16.93
C ILE A 35 -2.65 -18.49 18.24
N THR A 36 -1.45 -19.07 18.30
CA THR A 36 -0.90 -19.71 19.50
C THR A 36 -0.77 -18.72 20.66
N LYS A 37 -0.25 -17.51 20.37
CA LYS A 37 -0.08 -16.45 21.39
C LYS A 37 -1.42 -16.02 21.99
N VAL A 38 -2.43 -15.80 21.15
CA VAL A 38 -3.76 -15.38 21.59
C VAL A 38 -4.44 -16.49 22.38
N ALA A 39 -4.38 -17.74 21.92
CA ALA A 39 -4.94 -18.90 22.65
C ALA A 39 -4.33 -19.01 24.05
N SER A 40 -3.00 -18.95 24.16
CA SER A 40 -2.30 -19.01 25.47
C SER A 40 -2.70 -17.89 26.44
N LEU A 41 -3.00 -16.70 25.93
CA LEU A 41 -3.46 -15.58 26.76
C LEU A 41 -4.93 -15.77 27.20
N THR A 42 -5.74 -16.34 26.32
CA THR A 42 -7.15 -16.65 26.62
C THR A 42 -7.25 -17.73 27.70
N ASP A 43 -6.42 -18.78 27.63
CA ASP A 43 -6.34 -19.84 28.66
C ASP A 43 -5.94 -19.29 30.03
N LYS A 44 -5.07 -18.29 30.04
CA LYS A 44 -4.67 -17.55 31.26
C LYS A 44 -5.68 -16.51 31.72
N LYS A 45 -6.84 -16.39 31.06
CA LYS A 45 -7.88 -15.39 31.30
C LYS A 45 -7.42 -13.94 31.17
N ASP A 46 -6.32 -13.71 30.45
CA ASP A 46 -5.80 -12.35 30.18
C ASP A 46 -6.37 -11.79 28.87
N ARG A 47 -7.68 -11.55 28.88
CA ARG A 47 -8.43 -11.07 27.71
C ARG A 47 -7.92 -9.71 27.23
N SER A 48 -7.58 -8.81 28.13
CA SER A 48 -7.10 -7.46 27.75
C SER A 48 -5.82 -7.53 26.93
N ARG A 49 -4.88 -8.39 27.34
CA ARG A 49 -3.62 -8.60 26.64
C ARG A 49 -3.82 -9.34 25.32
N ALA A 50 -4.76 -10.29 25.26
CA ALA A 50 -5.11 -10.96 24.01
C ALA A 50 -5.65 -9.97 22.97
N VAL A 51 -6.55 -9.05 23.36
CA VAL A 51 -7.07 -7.98 22.50
C VAL A 51 -5.95 -7.04 22.05
N ALA A 52 -5.05 -6.62 22.94
CA ALA A 52 -3.92 -5.77 22.60
C ALA A 52 -3.00 -6.43 21.54
N VAL A 53 -2.69 -7.72 21.71
CA VAL A 53 -1.87 -8.49 20.78
C VAL A 53 -2.54 -8.61 19.39
N VAL A 54 -3.86 -8.84 19.37
CA VAL A 54 -4.63 -8.85 18.11
C VAL A 54 -4.59 -7.48 17.43
N THR A 55 -4.78 -6.41 18.19
CA THR A 55 -4.74 -5.03 17.67
C THR A 55 -3.38 -4.71 17.04
N GLU A 56 -2.29 -5.04 17.74
CA GLU A 56 -0.92 -4.85 17.25
C GLU A 56 -0.66 -5.65 15.97
N PHE A 57 -1.13 -6.88 15.89
CA PHE A 57 -1.00 -7.73 14.71
C PHE A 57 -1.74 -7.15 13.50
N LEU A 58 -3.02 -6.79 13.67
CA LEU A 58 -3.80 -6.17 12.61
C LEU A 58 -3.16 -4.88 12.10
N ASP A 59 -2.69 -4.04 13.03
CA ASP A 59 -2.04 -2.79 12.69
C ASP A 59 -0.76 -3.03 11.88
N SER A 60 0.10 -3.91 12.34
CA SER A 60 1.42 -4.15 11.73
C SER A 60 1.34 -4.85 10.39
N PHE A 61 0.48 -5.86 10.25
CA PHE A 61 0.45 -6.75 9.08
C PHE A 61 -0.60 -6.36 8.03
N LEU A 62 -1.72 -5.75 8.44
CA LEU A 62 -2.78 -5.38 7.50
C LEU A 62 -2.81 -3.88 7.20
N PHE A 63 -2.84 -3.04 8.24
CA PHE A 63 -3.17 -1.62 8.03
C PHE A 63 -1.96 -0.71 7.80
N ASN A 64 -0.79 -1.07 8.31
CA ASN A 64 0.39 -0.22 8.21
C ASN A 64 0.78 0.12 6.76
N SER A 65 0.69 -0.85 5.86
CA SER A 65 1.01 -0.66 4.44
C SER A 65 0.05 0.31 3.72
N PHE A 66 -1.18 0.46 4.23
CA PHE A 66 -2.23 1.30 3.66
C PHE A 66 -2.41 2.64 4.39
N ARG A 67 -1.57 2.97 5.36
CA ARG A 67 -1.63 4.29 6.02
C ARG A 67 -1.25 5.40 5.05
N GLU A 68 -2.03 6.47 5.05
CA GLU A 68 -1.68 7.66 4.30
C GLU A 68 -0.47 8.37 4.94
N SER A 69 0.32 9.03 4.11
CA SER A 69 1.38 9.92 4.60
C SER A 69 0.75 11.13 5.29
N SER A 70 1.46 11.69 6.28
CA SER A 70 0.98 12.90 6.96
C SER A 70 0.86 14.06 5.98
N TYR A 71 -0.24 14.79 6.06
CA TYR A 71 -0.47 16.01 5.29
C TYR A 71 0.13 17.21 6.00
N ARG A 72 0.85 18.08 5.29
CA ARG A 72 1.16 19.42 5.78
C ARG A 72 -0.05 20.31 5.55
N VAL A 73 -0.48 20.99 6.58
CA VAL A 73 -1.62 21.93 6.54
C VAL A 73 -1.09 23.32 6.85
N ALA A 74 -1.40 24.26 5.97
CA ALA A 74 -1.14 25.68 6.22
C ALA A 74 -2.47 26.44 6.23
N VAL A 75 -2.75 27.11 7.34
CA VAL A 75 -3.90 28.02 7.46
C VAL A 75 -3.40 29.44 7.27
N LYS A 76 -3.83 30.05 6.16
CA LYS A 76 -3.47 31.43 5.80
C LYS A 76 -4.71 32.31 5.82
N GLY A 77 -4.62 33.48 6.41
CA GLY A 77 -5.65 34.51 6.34
C GLY A 77 -5.03 35.86 5.98
N ALA A 78 -5.78 36.73 5.30
CA ALA A 78 -5.29 38.00 4.77
C ALA A 78 -4.66 38.93 5.83
N LEU A 79 -5.12 38.83 7.07
CA LEU A 79 -4.67 39.68 8.20
C LEU A 79 -4.30 38.86 9.45
N LYS A 80 -4.06 37.56 9.31
CA LYS A 80 -3.74 36.67 10.44
C LYS A 80 -2.35 36.03 10.26
N PRO A 81 -1.67 35.70 11.36
CA PRO A 81 -0.48 34.87 11.29
C PRO A 81 -0.72 33.59 10.52
N GLN A 82 0.31 33.12 9.83
CA GLN A 82 0.28 31.82 9.16
C GLN A 82 0.51 30.72 10.21
N TYR A 83 -0.36 29.69 10.19
CA TYR A 83 -0.19 28.51 11.03
C TYR A 83 0.13 27.32 10.14
N GLU A 84 1.14 26.55 10.51
CA GLU A 84 1.52 25.32 9.83
C GLU A 84 1.46 24.15 10.82
N GLY A 85 0.98 23.02 10.33
CA GLY A 85 0.88 21.79 11.12
C GLY A 85 0.91 20.56 10.22
N SER A 86 0.85 19.39 10.84
CA SER A 86 0.68 18.14 10.11
C SER A 86 -0.53 17.36 10.63
N LEU A 87 -1.33 16.84 9.69
CA LEU A 87 -2.41 15.89 9.98
C LEU A 87 -1.89 14.48 9.69
N LYS A 88 -1.93 13.61 10.69
CA LYS A 88 -1.52 12.21 10.57
C LYS A 88 -2.75 11.32 10.56
N HIS A 89 -2.84 10.46 9.55
CA HIS A 89 -3.84 9.40 9.53
C HIS A 89 -3.52 8.39 10.63
N VAL A 90 -4.47 8.19 11.55
CA VAL A 90 -4.40 7.16 12.59
C VAL A 90 -5.50 6.15 12.28
N SER A 91 -5.11 4.95 11.83
CA SER A 91 -6.07 3.87 11.64
C SER A 91 -6.62 3.45 12.99
N GLN A 92 -7.96 3.50 13.14
CA GLN A 92 -8.62 3.00 14.34
C GLN A 92 -9.09 1.56 14.08
N ILE A 93 -8.57 0.65 14.87
CA ILE A 93 -9.04 -0.73 14.88
C ILE A 93 -10.19 -0.81 15.87
N SER A 94 -11.35 -1.25 15.39
CA SER A 94 -12.52 -1.43 16.25
C SER A 94 -12.22 -2.41 17.38
N THR A 95 -12.43 -1.99 18.62
CA THR A 95 -12.27 -2.84 19.80
C THR A 95 -13.10 -4.12 19.69
N SER A 96 -14.34 -4.02 19.17
CA SER A 96 -15.21 -5.17 18.97
C SER A 96 -14.66 -6.17 17.92
N LEU A 97 -13.95 -5.68 16.90
CA LEU A 97 -13.26 -6.56 15.94
C LEU A 97 -12.12 -7.31 16.63
N ALA A 98 -11.28 -6.59 17.36
CA ALA A 98 -10.15 -7.19 18.07
C ALA A 98 -10.62 -8.22 19.12
N GLU A 99 -11.70 -7.93 19.85
CA GLU A 99 -12.31 -8.86 20.80
C GLU A 99 -12.85 -10.13 20.13
N ARG A 100 -13.54 -10.01 19.00
CA ARG A 100 -14.05 -11.19 18.26
C ARG A 100 -12.92 -12.05 17.72
N LEU A 101 -11.82 -11.44 17.29
CA LEU A 101 -10.66 -12.20 16.81
C LEU A 101 -9.87 -12.82 17.96
N ALA A 102 -9.78 -12.15 19.11
CA ALA A 102 -9.19 -12.74 20.31
C ALA A 102 -9.99 -13.94 20.81
N ALA A 103 -11.32 -13.90 20.70
CA ALA A 103 -12.19 -15.01 21.08
C ALA A 103 -12.15 -16.19 20.08
N ALA A 104 -11.76 -15.96 18.82
CA ALA A 104 -11.72 -16.99 17.79
C ALA A 104 -10.52 -16.73 16.83
N PRO A 105 -9.27 -16.94 17.28
CA PRO A 105 -8.07 -16.55 16.54
C PRO A 105 -7.88 -17.31 15.23
N GLU A 106 -8.44 -18.50 15.06
CA GLU A 106 -8.43 -19.26 13.80
C GLU A 106 -9.07 -18.50 12.63
N ARG A 107 -9.92 -17.50 12.92
CA ARG A 107 -10.50 -16.63 11.89
C ARG A 107 -9.44 -15.84 11.10
N PHE A 108 -8.25 -15.64 11.64
CA PHE A 108 -7.15 -15.00 10.91
C PHE A 108 -6.80 -15.73 9.62
N ARG A 109 -6.90 -17.08 9.58
CA ARG A 109 -6.64 -17.85 8.36
C ARG A 109 -7.63 -17.51 7.26
N LYS A 110 -8.92 -17.43 7.62
CA LYS A 110 -9.97 -17.06 6.65
C LYS A 110 -9.87 -15.59 6.21
N ILE A 111 -9.51 -14.70 7.12
CA ILE A 111 -9.28 -13.28 6.78
C ILE A 111 -8.15 -13.16 5.76
N LYS A 112 -7.01 -13.84 6.00
CA LYS A 112 -5.90 -13.84 5.05
C LYS A 112 -6.35 -14.33 3.67
N GLU A 113 -7.01 -15.48 3.61
CA GLU A 113 -7.51 -16.08 2.37
C GLU A 113 -8.41 -15.10 1.59
N VAL A 114 -9.38 -14.49 2.27
CA VAL A 114 -10.32 -13.55 1.65
C VAL A 114 -9.60 -12.27 1.18
N VAL A 115 -8.73 -11.69 2.01
CA VAL A 115 -7.98 -10.48 1.64
C VAL A 115 -7.07 -10.73 0.45
N GLU A 116 -6.43 -11.91 0.36
CA GLU A 116 -5.59 -12.27 -0.78
C GLU A 116 -6.41 -12.52 -2.05
N ALA A 117 -7.56 -13.20 -1.94
CA ALA A 117 -8.41 -13.52 -3.07
C ALA A 117 -9.18 -12.31 -3.62
N SER A 118 -9.54 -11.36 -2.76
CA SER A 118 -10.38 -10.22 -3.13
C SER A 118 -9.62 -8.97 -3.61
N ALA A 119 -8.30 -9.00 -3.61
CA ALA A 119 -7.51 -7.97 -4.27
C ALA A 119 -7.44 -8.29 -5.79
N PRO A 120 -7.70 -7.34 -6.70
CA PRO A 120 -7.85 -5.89 -6.53
C PRO A 120 -9.28 -5.38 -6.29
N GLU A 121 -10.30 -6.23 -6.27
CA GLU A 121 -11.71 -5.81 -6.32
C GLU A 121 -12.10 -4.92 -5.12
N PHE A 122 -11.53 -5.20 -3.93
CA PHE A 122 -11.89 -4.50 -2.68
C PHE A 122 -10.75 -3.66 -2.08
N THR A 123 -9.61 -3.53 -2.77
CA THR A 123 -8.52 -2.69 -2.28
C THR A 123 -8.31 -1.47 -3.15
N SER A 124 -8.02 -0.33 -2.54
CA SER A 124 -7.64 0.87 -3.28
C SER A 124 -6.29 0.66 -3.97
N PRO A 125 -6.12 1.15 -5.20
CA PRO A 125 -4.83 1.10 -5.87
C PRO A 125 -3.78 1.91 -5.11
N LEU A 126 -2.54 1.45 -5.14
CA LEU A 126 -1.41 2.23 -4.63
C LEU A 126 -1.08 3.40 -5.55
N TYR A 127 -1.12 3.16 -6.84
CA TYR A 127 -0.76 4.13 -7.87
C TYR A 127 -1.51 3.83 -9.17
N ILE A 128 -1.97 4.88 -9.84
CA ILE A 128 -2.58 4.80 -11.17
C ILE A 128 -1.75 5.66 -12.12
N GLY A 129 -1.50 5.15 -13.30
CA GLY A 129 -0.79 5.87 -14.34
C GLY A 129 -1.13 5.40 -15.74
N MET A 130 -0.60 6.12 -16.70
CA MET A 130 -0.75 5.83 -18.13
C MET A 130 0.60 5.80 -18.82
N SER A 131 0.66 5.12 -19.94
CA SER A 131 1.85 5.06 -20.78
C SER A 131 1.53 4.72 -22.22
N SER A 132 2.28 5.29 -23.15
CA SER A 132 2.29 4.86 -24.56
C SER A 132 2.94 3.47 -24.75
N ASN A 133 3.69 2.98 -23.76
CA ASN A 133 4.25 1.63 -23.73
C ASN A 133 4.22 1.10 -22.29
N LEU A 134 3.21 0.29 -21.98
CA LEU A 134 2.98 -0.27 -20.67
C LEU A 134 4.18 -1.07 -20.15
N ARG A 135 4.72 -1.99 -20.96
CA ARG A 135 5.87 -2.83 -20.56
C ARG A 135 7.08 -1.99 -20.14
N ARG A 136 7.46 -1.02 -20.97
CA ARG A 136 8.60 -0.13 -20.68
C ARG A 136 8.39 0.65 -19.39
N ARG A 137 7.18 1.17 -19.18
CA ARG A 137 6.84 1.94 -17.99
C ARG A 137 6.91 1.11 -16.72
N LEU A 138 6.28 -0.06 -16.73
CA LEU A 138 6.22 -0.95 -15.58
C LEU A 138 7.59 -1.57 -15.26
N SER A 139 8.38 -1.91 -16.28
CA SER A 139 9.79 -2.33 -16.11
C SER A 139 10.64 -1.22 -15.47
N ASN A 140 10.40 0.05 -15.80
CA ASN A 140 11.07 1.18 -15.15
C ASN A 140 10.67 1.30 -13.66
N HIS A 141 9.40 1.15 -13.33
CA HIS A 141 8.94 1.12 -11.93
C HIS A 141 9.62 0.00 -11.15
N ARG A 142 9.64 -1.22 -11.71
CA ARG A 142 10.33 -2.37 -11.10
C ARG A 142 11.79 -2.06 -10.83
N ARG A 143 12.52 -1.59 -11.84
CA ARG A 143 13.94 -1.22 -11.72
C ARG A 143 14.20 -0.15 -10.66
N LEU A 144 13.33 0.86 -10.56
CA LEU A 144 13.45 1.91 -9.55
C LEU A 144 13.20 1.36 -8.13
N ILE A 145 12.19 0.52 -7.93
CA ILE A 145 11.92 -0.11 -6.64
C ILE A 145 13.10 -0.99 -6.20
N GLU A 146 13.62 -1.84 -7.11
CA GLU A 146 14.79 -2.67 -6.84
C GLU A 146 16.02 -1.83 -6.49
N LYS A 147 16.29 -0.75 -7.25
CA LYS A 147 17.38 0.18 -6.99
C LYS A 147 17.28 0.85 -5.61
N TYR A 148 16.11 1.34 -5.23
CA TYR A 148 15.94 2.00 -3.95
C TYR A 148 15.97 1.03 -2.76
N ARG A 149 15.53 -0.20 -2.94
CA ARG A 149 15.68 -1.25 -1.92
C ARG A 149 17.15 -1.52 -1.61
N LEU A 150 17.96 -1.78 -2.65
CA LEU A 150 19.40 -2.00 -2.47
C LEU A 150 20.09 -0.83 -1.76
N ARG A 151 19.70 0.42 -2.06
CA ARG A 151 20.21 1.60 -1.36
C ARG A 151 19.77 1.69 0.10
N ASN A 152 18.52 1.35 0.39
CA ASN A 152 17.99 1.39 1.75
C ASN A 152 18.63 0.31 2.64
N ASP A 153 18.97 -0.84 2.07
CA ASP A 153 19.69 -1.91 2.78
C ASP A 153 21.14 -1.54 3.11
N MET A 154 21.75 -0.63 2.30
CA MET A 154 23.14 -0.18 2.48
C MET A 154 23.29 1.05 3.39
N THR A 155 22.22 1.81 3.64
CA THR A 155 22.25 3.06 4.41
C THR A 155 21.07 3.12 5.38
N SER A 156 21.34 2.99 6.67
CA SER A 156 20.35 3.00 7.75
C SER A 156 19.69 4.38 8.02
N SER A 157 20.00 5.41 7.22
CA SER A 157 19.38 6.74 7.34
C SER A 157 19.46 7.49 6.01
N LEU A 158 18.55 7.21 5.09
CA LEU A 158 18.37 8.10 3.96
C LEU A 158 17.17 9.03 4.24
N ASP A 159 17.49 10.29 4.52
CA ASP A 159 16.60 11.41 4.21
C ASP A 159 16.40 11.45 2.68
N LEU A 160 15.47 10.61 2.21
CA LEU A 160 15.05 10.55 0.81
C LEU A 160 14.12 11.74 0.49
N LYS A 161 14.52 12.94 0.88
CA LYS A 161 13.89 14.19 0.49
C LYS A 161 14.49 14.65 -0.84
N GLU A 162 14.16 13.97 -1.93
CA GLU A 162 14.27 14.59 -3.25
C GLU A 162 12.99 15.39 -3.48
N GLU A 163 12.98 16.68 -3.14
CA GLU A 163 11.83 17.60 -3.31
C GLU A 163 11.35 17.71 -4.78
N ASN A 164 12.15 17.30 -5.76
CA ASN A 164 11.87 17.33 -7.19
C ASN A 164 11.91 15.95 -7.86
N ALA A 165 11.64 14.88 -7.13
CA ALA A 165 11.62 13.55 -7.72
C ALA A 165 10.45 13.41 -8.72
N SER A 166 10.69 12.77 -9.87
CA SER A 166 9.62 12.44 -10.81
C SER A 166 8.58 11.51 -10.13
N ARG A 167 7.33 11.51 -10.61
CA ARG A 167 6.24 10.67 -10.06
C ARG A 167 6.64 9.21 -9.89
N ASP A 168 7.40 8.65 -10.83
CA ASP A 168 7.87 7.26 -10.76
C ASP A 168 8.87 7.02 -9.64
N LYS A 169 9.79 7.97 -9.42
CA LYS A 169 10.73 7.91 -8.30
C LYS A 169 9.99 8.01 -6.98
N ASN A 170 9.01 8.92 -6.87
CA ASN A 170 8.18 9.07 -5.69
C ASN A 170 7.43 7.78 -5.36
N PHE A 171 6.79 7.15 -6.34
CA PHE A 171 6.13 5.86 -6.16
C PHE A 171 7.09 4.80 -5.63
N ALA A 172 8.24 4.62 -6.29
CA ALA A 172 9.24 3.62 -5.91
C ALA A 172 9.78 3.86 -4.48
N MET A 173 10.08 5.12 -4.13
CA MET A 173 10.51 5.48 -2.78
C MET A 173 9.44 5.19 -1.72
N GLN A 174 8.17 5.50 -2.01
CA GLN A 174 7.08 5.22 -1.08
C GLN A 174 6.88 3.71 -0.84
N VAL A 175 6.99 2.88 -1.88
CA VAL A 175 6.97 1.42 -1.76
C VAL A 175 8.06 0.93 -0.79
N VAL A 176 9.29 1.43 -0.96
CA VAL A 176 10.44 1.04 -0.13
C VAL A 176 10.30 1.55 1.31
N ARG A 177 9.91 2.82 1.51
CA ARG A 177 9.68 3.39 2.85
C ARG A 177 8.63 2.65 3.65
N ARG A 178 7.59 2.15 2.98
CA ARG A 178 6.53 1.36 3.61
C ARG A 178 6.90 -0.09 3.81
N LYS A 179 8.13 -0.48 3.43
CA LYS A 179 8.63 -1.86 3.53
C LYS A 179 7.72 -2.87 2.82
N MET A 180 7.07 -2.44 1.74
CA MET A 180 6.25 -3.33 0.94
C MET A 180 7.14 -4.34 0.21
N ALA A 181 6.85 -5.63 0.36
CA ALA A 181 7.57 -6.68 -0.34
C ALA A 181 7.22 -6.63 -1.84
N PRO A 182 8.18 -6.46 -2.76
CA PRO A 182 7.90 -6.38 -4.19
C PRO A 182 7.18 -7.59 -4.75
N THR A 183 7.47 -8.79 -4.24
CA THR A 183 6.80 -10.04 -4.64
C THR A 183 5.30 -10.06 -4.31
N ARG A 184 4.83 -9.12 -3.49
CA ARG A 184 3.41 -8.94 -3.13
C ARG A 184 2.75 -7.79 -3.90
N LEU A 185 3.52 -7.07 -4.73
CA LEU A 185 3.00 -6.10 -5.66
C LEU A 185 2.50 -6.80 -6.92
N PHE A 186 1.38 -6.34 -7.42
CA PHE A 186 0.86 -6.74 -8.73
C PHE A 186 0.27 -5.53 -9.44
N VAL A 187 0.12 -5.63 -10.75
CA VAL A 187 -0.41 -4.56 -11.58
C VAL A 187 -1.59 -5.05 -12.42
N VAL A 188 -2.61 -4.22 -12.49
CA VAL A 188 -3.71 -4.41 -13.43
C VAL A 188 -3.50 -3.44 -14.58
N THR A 189 -3.59 -3.95 -15.81
CA THR A 189 -3.42 -3.16 -17.04
C THR A 189 -4.65 -3.23 -17.92
N HIS A 190 -4.93 -2.13 -18.58
CA HIS A 190 -5.94 -2.05 -19.63
C HIS A 190 -5.35 -1.33 -20.83
N VAL A 191 -5.28 -2.04 -21.96
CA VAL A 191 -4.82 -1.47 -23.23
C VAL A 191 -5.89 -0.53 -23.75
N ILE A 192 -5.49 0.68 -24.12
CA ILE A 192 -6.40 1.71 -24.67
C ILE A 192 -5.71 2.29 -25.89
N GLU A 193 -6.47 2.43 -26.97
CA GLU A 193 -6.04 3.14 -28.16
C GLU A 193 -6.68 4.53 -28.11
N CYS A 194 -5.93 5.52 -27.64
CA CYS A 194 -6.34 6.92 -27.61
C CYS A 194 -5.11 7.83 -27.79
N ASP A 195 -5.32 9.10 -28.06
CA ASP A 195 -4.23 10.06 -28.25
C ASP A 195 -3.59 10.51 -26.91
N GLU A 196 -2.49 11.28 -27.00
CA GLU A 196 -1.73 11.68 -25.81
C GLU A 196 -2.52 12.63 -24.89
N GLN A 197 -3.42 13.43 -25.42
CA GLN A 197 -4.23 14.34 -24.62
C GLN A 197 -5.33 13.60 -23.87
N GLU A 198 -6.01 12.69 -24.54
CA GLU A 198 -7.04 11.81 -23.95
C GLU A 198 -6.46 10.98 -22.80
N TYR A 199 -5.19 10.54 -22.92
CA TYR A 199 -4.49 9.85 -21.84
C TYR A 199 -4.46 10.66 -20.55
N LYS A 200 -4.10 11.94 -20.63
CA LYS A 200 -3.99 12.81 -19.44
C LYS A 200 -5.34 12.99 -18.77
N ASP A 201 -6.40 13.11 -19.56
CA ASP A 201 -7.76 13.27 -19.05
C ASP A 201 -8.24 12.00 -18.34
N VAL A 202 -8.04 10.83 -18.95
CA VAL A 202 -8.38 9.54 -18.35
C VAL A 202 -7.59 9.30 -17.06
N GLU A 203 -6.26 9.52 -17.05
CA GLU A 203 -5.44 9.40 -15.84
C GLU A 203 -5.98 10.31 -14.72
N ASN A 204 -6.30 11.56 -15.05
CA ASN A 204 -6.80 12.54 -14.10
C ASN A 204 -8.15 12.10 -13.48
N ILE A 205 -9.06 11.63 -14.31
CA ILE A 205 -10.36 11.12 -13.86
C ILE A 205 -10.18 9.89 -12.97
N LEU A 206 -9.39 8.91 -13.42
CA LEU A 206 -9.15 7.69 -12.66
C LEU A 206 -8.51 7.96 -11.29
N ASN A 207 -7.56 8.90 -11.22
CA ASN A 207 -6.94 9.30 -9.95
C ASN A 207 -7.95 9.97 -9.01
N ARG A 208 -8.91 10.73 -9.54
CA ARG A 208 -9.97 11.37 -8.72
C ARG A 208 -11.04 10.42 -8.24
N ILE A 209 -11.37 9.38 -9.01
CA ILE A 209 -12.35 8.38 -8.62
C ILE A 209 -11.78 7.41 -7.59
N ASN A 210 -10.54 6.96 -7.78
CA ASN A 210 -9.96 5.87 -7.00
C ASN A 210 -9.07 6.33 -5.84
N TYR A 211 -8.63 7.59 -5.80
CA TYR A 211 -7.78 8.15 -4.76
C TYR A 211 -6.58 7.23 -4.40
N PRO A 212 -5.66 6.96 -5.34
CA PRO A 212 -4.56 6.03 -5.10
C PRO A 212 -3.68 6.48 -3.96
N LEU A 213 -3.27 5.53 -3.11
CA LEU A 213 -2.59 5.80 -1.84
C LEU A 213 -1.25 6.52 -1.99
N LEU A 214 -0.48 6.21 -3.05
CA LEU A 214 0.87 6.74 -3.30
C LEU A 214 0.93 7.72 -4.48
N GLY A 215 -0.19 7.97 -5.11
CA GLY A 215 -0.31 8.84 -6.28
C GLY A 215 -0.82 10.26 -5.98
N ARG A 216 -1.12 10.57 -4.74
CA ARG A 216 -1.56 11.91 -4.32
C ARG A 216 -0.34 12.82 -4.15
N ASN A 217 -0.32 13.90 -4.89
CA ASN A 217 0.56 15.06 -4.67
C ASN A 217 -0.24 16.20 -4.06
#